data_1834f183155e6c92e8115031bd7c1df1
#
_entry.id   1834f183155e6c92e8115031bd7c1df1
#
_cell.length_a   1.000
_cell.length_b   1.000
_cell.length_c   1.000
_cell.angle_alpha   90.00
_cell.angle_beta   90.00
_cell.angle_gamma   90.00
#
_symmetry.space_group_name_H-M   'P 1'
#
loop_
_entity.id
_entity.type
_entity.pdbx_description
1 polymer ?
#
loop_
_entity_poly.entity_id
_entity_poly.type
_entity_poly.pdbx_seq_one_letter_code
_entity_poly.pdbx_strand_id
1 'polypeptide(L)'
;MSARVLVVDDVLPNVKLLAAKLTREYFNVLTAFNGPDALEMVRKESPDIVLLDVMMPGMDGFEVCERIRSDPATMHIPVVMVTALSDIADRVRGLEAGADDFLTKPVNDIALFARVRSLVRLKMMMDEWRLRESTSGQFGVIERSGTMLSESFERANVLVLEDSALDLEKVTETLERDHNTVFSADTGAKALERALGTPLDLVAVSLTLLNEDGLRLCSQLRSHERTRQVPILLMVDEGDLGQVAKGLELGANDYVVKPVDRNELLARARTQIRRKRYQERLRSNYEQSLSMALTDSLTGVFNRRYVNAHLPRLLERAIDSHKPVSVLMFDIDHFKVVNDTYGHAIGDEVLREVSARASRNLRTFDLVARLGGEEFIVILPDTDGEAALIVAERLRSRIADTPFAVSADRGEINVTVSIGISIGGRLGDTAEGLVRRADEALYEAKRSGRNCVIADARADQLEG
;
A
#
# COMPACT_ATOMS: atom_id res chain seq x y z
N MET A 1 12.45 2.18 5.94
CA MET A 1 11.84 0.83 5.78
C MET A 1 12.82 -0.05 5.05
N SER A 2 13.38 -1.06 5.69
CA SER A 2 14.25 -2.03 5.02
C SER A 2 13.39 -3.17 4.44
N ALA A 3 12.88 -3.00 3.22
CA ALA A 3 12.17 -4.06 2.54
C ALA A 3 13.13 -5.21 2.18
N ARG A 4 12.65 -6.45 2.27
CA ARG A 4 13.41 -7.65 1.90
C ARG A 4 13.26 -7.92 0.41
N VAL A 5 14.37 -7.90 -0.31
CA VAL A 5 14.43 -8.12 -1.76
C VAL A 5 15.17 -9.43 -2.01
N LEU A 6 14.50 -10.43 -2.58
CA LEU A 6 15.16 -11.65 -3.03
C LEU A 6 15.69 -11.48 -4.45
N VAL A 7 16.98 -11.66 -4.62
CA VAL A 7 17.66 -11.64 -5.94
C VAL A 7 17.99 -13.07 -6.34
N VAL A 8 17.50 -13.49 -7.51
CA VAL A 8 17.67 -14.84 -8.06
C VAL A 8 18.33 -14.76 -9.43
N ASP A 9 19.53 -15.32 -9.56
CA ASP A 9 20.29 -15.39 -10.81
C ASP A 9 21.34 -16.50 -10.65
N ASP A 10 21.55 -17.34 -11.63
CA ASP A 10 22.54 -18.42 -11.58
C ASP A 10 23.99 -17.93 -11.72
N VAL A 11 24.16 -16.67 -12.16
CA VAL A 11 25.46 -16.03 -12.36
C VAL A 11 25.84 -15.19 -11.13
N LEU A 12 26.72 -15.69 -10.28
CA LEU A 12 27.15 -15.03 -9.04
C LEU A 12 27.55 -13.54 -9.19
N PRO A 13 28.29 -13.10 -10.22
CA PRO A 13 28.54 -11.66 -10.44
C PRO A 13 27.29 -10.81 -10.56
N ASN A 14 26.23 -11.30 -11.21
CA ASN A 14 24.96 -10.59 -11.38
C ASN A 14 24.28 -10.40 -10.02
N VAL A 15 24.20 -11.50 -9.24
CA VAL A 15 23.64 -11.46 -7.88
C VAL A 15 24.39 -10.43 -7.02
N LYS A 16 25.73 -10.47 -7.02
CA LYS A 16 26.55 -9.54 -6.23
C LYS A 16 26.35 -8.09 -6.65
N LEU A 17 26.24 -7.83 -7.97
CA LEU A 17 26.03 -6.49 -8.48
C LEU A 17 24.68 -5.92 -8.06
N LEU A 18 23.58 -6.69 -8.26
CA LEU A 18 22.24 -6.28 -7.86
C LEU A 18 22.14 -6.13 -6.34
N ALA A 19 22.69 -7.07 -5.58
CA ALA A 19 22.71 -6.99 -4.14
C ALA A 19 23.44 -5.74 -3.63
N ALA A 20 24.61 -5.42 -4.19
CA ALA A 20 25.35 -4.22 -3.81
C ALA A 20 24.60 -2.91 -4.12
N LYS A 21 23.90 -2.84 -5.27
CA LYS A 21 23.06 -1.70 -5.64
C LYS A 21 21.90 -1.53 -4.66
N LEU A 22 21.19 -2.60 -4.36
CA LEU A 22 20.02 -2.59 -3.47
C LEU A 22 20.39 -2.29 -2.01
N THR A 23 21.50 -2.86 -1.53
CA THR A 23 21.99 -2.58 -0.16
C THR A 23 22.36 -1.11 0.04
N ARG A 24 22.89 -0.44 -0.99
CA ARG A 24 23.15 1.03 -0.94
C ARG A 24 21.87 1.85 -0.77
N GLU A 25 20.73 1.33 -1.21
CA GLU A 25 19.41 1.96 -1.07
C GLU A 25 18.67 1.45 0.18
N TYR A 26 19.40 0.88 1.14
CA TYR A 26 18.90 0.41 2.43
C TYR A 26 17.87 -0.74 2.33
N PHE A 27 17.90 -1.55 1.25
CA PHE A 27 17.13 -2.80 1.18
C PHE A 27 17.87 -3.93 1.89
N ASN A 28 17.12 -4.84 2.53
CA ASN A 28 17.65 -6.09 3.02
C ASN A 28 17.61 -7.12 1.89
N VAL A 29 18.79 -7.59 1.45
CA VAL A 29 18.91 -8.43 0.26
C VAL A 29 19.11 -9.89 0.62
N LEU A 30 18.21 -10.74 0.13
CA LEU A 30 18.30 -12.18 0.14
C LEU A 30 18.77 -12.65 -1.25
N THR A 31 19.46 -13.78 -1.32
CA THR A 31 20.01 -14.27 -2.60
C THR A 31 19.74 -15.76 -2.79
N ALA A 32 19.38 -16.16 -4.00
CA ALA A 32 19.30 -17.55 -4.44
C ALA A 32 19.96 -17.72 -5.81
N PHE A 33 20.44 -18.93 -6.13
CA PHE A 33 21.24 -19.18 -7.33
C PHE A 33 20.58 -20.18 -8.30
N ASN A 34 19.39 -20.61 -8.01
CA ASN A 34 18.58 -21.51 -8.85
C ASN A 34 17.10 -21.43 -8.46
N GLY A 35 16.25 -22.03 -9.28
CA GLY A 35 14.80 -22.00 -9.06
C GLY A 35 14.33 -22.69 -7.79
N PRO A 36 14.77 -23.93 -7.46
CA PRO A 36 14.40 -24.61 -6.22
C PRO A 36 14.75 -23.81 -4.95
N ASP A 37 15.97 -23.30 -4.85
CA ASP A 37 16.40 -22.47 -3.71
C ASP A 37 15.57 -21.18 -3.62
N ALA A 38 15.23 -20.56 -4.77
CA ALA A 38 14.38 -19.39 -4.80
C ALA A 38 13.00 -19.67 -4.20
N LEU A 39 12.35 -20.78 -4.57
CA LEU A 39 11.05 -21.18 -4.04
C LEU A 39 11.10 -21.50 -2.54
N GLU A 40 12.16 -22.13 -2.07
CA GLU A 40 12.39 -22.36 -0.63
C GLU A 40 12.53 -21.03 0.12
N MET A 41 13.37 -20.11 -0.38
CA MET A 41 13.58 -18.79 0.21
C MET A 41 12.29 -17.97 0.22
N VAL A 42 11.49 -18.03 -0.84
CA VAL A 42 10.19 -17.32 -0.92
C VAL A 42 9.24 -17.78 0.19
N ARG A 43 9.18 -19.10 0.46
CA ARG A 43 8.33 -19.66 1.50
C ARG A 43 8.85 -19.38 2.92
N LYS A 44 10.16 -19.52 3.13
CA LYS A 44 10.79 -19.40 4.45
C LYS A 44 10.91 -17.94 4.88
N GLU A 45 11.41 -17.09 4.01
CA GLU A 45 11.77 -15.71 4.33
C GLU A 45 10.69 -14.69 3.98
N SER A 46 9.66 -15.08 3.19
CA SER A 46 8.56 -14.21 2.76
C SER A 46 9.03 -12.82 2.29
N PRO A 47 9.85 -12.73 1.20
CA PRO A 47 10.40 -11.47 0.75
C PRO A 47 9.30 -10.49 0.31
N ASP A 48 9.62 -9.19 0.32
CA ASP A 48 8.68 -8.15 -0.13
C ASP A 48 8.62 -8.03 -1.66
N ILE A 49 9.66 -8.54 -2.35
CA ILE A 49 9.73 -8.59 -3.81
C ILE A 49 10.80 -9.60 -4.24
N VAL A 50 10.59 -10.24 -5.39
CA VAL A 50 11.55 -11.14 -6.03
C VAL A 50 12.04 -10.51 -7.32
N LEU A 51 13.35 -10.36 -7.48
CA LEU A 51 14.02 -10.06 -8.74
C LEU A 51 14.55 -11.38 -9.30
N LEU A 52 14.00 -11.83 -10.41
CA LEU A 52 14.14 -13.19 -10.91
C LEU A 52 14.74 -13.21 -12.30
N ASP A 53 15.92 -13.82 -12.45
CA ASP A 53 16.45 -14.08 -13.79
C ASP A 53 15.59 -15.11 -14.53
N VAL A 54 15.41 -14.88 -15.83
CA VAL A 54 14.64 -15.78 -16.70
C VAL A 54 15.47 -16.98 -17.11
N MET A 55 16.74 -16.77 -17.46
CA MET A 55 17.59 -17.81 -18.04
C MET A 55 18.40 -18.53 -16.98
N MET A 56 17.80 -19.50 -16.32
CA MET A 56 18.48 -20.35 -15.33
C MET A 56 18.47 -21.82 -15.76
N PRO A 57 19.52 -22.59 -15.44
CA PRO A 57 19.58 -24.01 -15.76
C PRO A 57 18.60 -24.83 -14.90
N GLY A 58 17.95 -25.81 -15.52
CA GLY A 58 17.01 -26.72 -14.88
C GLY A 58 15.61 -26.18 -14.77
N MET A 59 15.36 -25.21 -13.87
CA MET A 59 14.08 -24.52 -13.70
C MET A 59 14.26 -23.07 -14.12
N ASP A 60 13.59 -22.67 -15.21
CA ASP A 60 13.65 -21.28 -15.71
C ASP A 60 12.84 -20.31 -14.83
N GLY A 61 13.04 -18.98 -15.05
CA GLY A 61 12.35 -17.97 -14.26
C GLY A 61 10.85 -17.95 -14.50
N PHE A 62 10.37 -18.38 -15.66
CA PHE A 62 8.93 -18.46 -15.94
C PHE A 62 8.28 -19.53 -15.06
N GLU A 63 8.89 -20.72 -14.99
CA GLU A 63 8.39 -21.82 -14.14
C GLU A 63 8.43 -21.44 -12.64
N VAL A 64 9.48 -20.76 -12.17
CA VAL A 64 9.55 -20.24 -10.80
C VAL A 64 8.39 -19.27 -10.54
N CYS A 65 8.13 -18.34 -11.45
CA CYS A 65 7.04 -17.38 -11.33
C CYS A 65 5.68 -18.08 -11.26
N GLU A 66 5.40 -19.02 -12.16
CA GLU A 66 4.16 -19.79 -12.17
C GLU A 66 3.94 -20.54 -10.84
N ARG A 67 5.00 -21.12 -10.27
CA ARG A 67 4.93 -21.80 -8.96
C ARG A 67 4.69 -20.84 -7.80
N ILE A 68 5.29 -19.65 -7.83
CA ILE A 68 4.99 -18.60 -6.85
C ILE A 68 3.52 -18.17 -6.94
N ARG A 69 2.97 -18.06 -8.16
CA ARG A 69 1.57 -17.64 -8.40
C ARG A 69 0.55 -18.71 -8.08
N SER A 70 0.90 -19.98 -8.22
CA SER A 70 -0.01 -21.10 -7.91
C SER A 70 -0.14 -21.40 -6.42
N ASP A 71 0.79 -20.96 -5.59
CA ASP A 71 0.77 -21.16 -4.14
C ASP A 71 0.04 -19.99 -3.43
N PRO A 72 -1.11 -20.22 -2.75
CA PRO A 72 -1.83 -19.18 -2.03
C PRO A 72 -1.01 -18.43 -0.98
N ALA A 73 0.04 -19.06 -0.44
CA ALA A 73 0.92 -18.44 0.55
C ALA A 73 1.88 -17.41 -0.05
N THR A 74 2.26 -17.58 -1.33
CA THR A 74 3.32 -16.78 -1.98
C THR A 74 2.84 -15.94 -3.17
N MET A 75 1.64 -16.23 -3.69
CA MET A 75 1.11 -15.61 -4.91
C MET A 75 1.01 -14.08 -4.88
N HIS A 76 1.00 -13.47 -3.70
CA HIS A 76 0.91 -12.03 -3.50
C HIS A 76 2.26 -11.31 -3.53
N ILE A 77 3.36 -12.07 -3.52
CA ILE A 77 4.71 -11.51 -3.54
C ILE A 77 5.02 -11.02 -4.96
N PRO A 78 5.36 -9.73 -5.16
CA PRO A 78 5.69 -9.21 -6.47
C PRO A 78 6.93 -9.90 -7.07
N VAL A 79 6.86 -10.22 -8.36
CA VAL A 79 7.95 -10.82 -9.12
C VAL A 79 8.32 -9.90 -10.27
N VAL A 80 9.55 -9.44 -10.32
CA VAL A 80 10.12 -8.68 -11.43
C VAL A 80 11.13 -9.57 -12.14
N MET A 81 10.91 -9.84 -13.41
CA MET A 81 11.86 -10.59 -14.21
C MET A 81 13.02 -9.71 -14.64
N VAL A 82 14.24 -10.19 -14.47
CA VAL A 82 15.48 -9.51 -14.86
C VAL A 82 16.10 -10.33 -15.99
N THR A 83 16.03 -9.85 -17.23
CA THR A 83 16.37 -10.67 -18.40
C THR A 83 17.27 -9.95 -19.39
N ALA A 84 18.12 -10.72 -20.07
CA ALA A 84 18.84 -10.25 -21.26
C ALA A 84 17.98 -10.32 -22.52
N LEU A 85 16.80 -10.96 -22.44
CA LEU A 85 15.88 -11.10 -23.55
C LEU A 85 15.24 -9.75 -23.86
N SER A 86 15.48 -9.21 -25.02
CA SER A 86 14.89 -7.96 -25.51
C SER A 86 13.64 -8.19 -26.35
N ASP A 87 13.32 -9.47 -26.63
CA ASP A 87 12.17 -9.83 -27.47
C ASP A 87 10.85 -9.56 -26.73
N ILE A 88 9.93 -8.97 -27.44
CA ILE A 88 8.56 -8.67 -26.97
C ILE A 88 7.83 -9.97 -26.58
N ALA A 89 8.04 -11.06 -27.34
CA ALA A 89 7.41 -12.35 -27.05
C ALA A 89 7.77 -12.90 -25.66
N ASP A 90 9.02 -12.75 -25.25
CA ASP A 90 9.48 -13.19 -23.91
C ASP A 90 8.90 -12.33 -22.79
N ARG A 91 8.74 -11.02 -23.02
CA ARG A 91 8.07 -10.13 -22.05
C ARG A 91 6.60 -10.51 -21.88
N VAL A 92 5.90 -10.77 -22.98
CA VAL A 92 4.50 -11.22 -22.96
C VAL A 92 4.39 -12.54 -22.21
N ARG A 93 5.24 -13.53 -22.53
CA ARG A 93 5.26 -14.83 -21.84
C ARG A 93 5.44 -14.68 -20.32
N GLY A 94 6.32 -13.79 -19.88
CA GLY A 94 6.52 -13.60 -18.44
C GLY A 94 5.35 -12.91 -17.77
N LEU A 95 4.68 -11.94 -18.40
CA LEU A 95 3.45 -11.35 -17.87
C LEU A 95 2.32 -12.39 -17.80
N GLU A 96 2.24 -13.29 -18.77
CA GLU A 96 1.29 -14.42 -18.76
C GLU A 96 1.62 -15.43 -17.66
N ALA A 97 2.91 -15.70 -17.39
CA ALA A 97 3.38 -16.47 -16.23
C ALA A 97 3.09 -15.80 -14.88
N GLY A 98 2.60 -14.56 -14.91
CA GLY A 98 2.20 -13.82 -13.72
C GLY A 98 3.27 -12.89 -13.14
N ALA A 99 4.33 -12.57 -13.85
CA ALA A 99 5.27 -11.54 -13.44
C ALA A 99 4.57 -10.17 -13.35
N ASP A 100 4.99 -9.36 -12.40
CA ASP A 100 4.46 -8.01 -12.22
C ASP A 100 5.14 -7.02 -13.16
N ASP A 101 6.41 -7.28 -13.52
CA ASP A 101 7.19 -6.40 -14.38
C ASP A 101 8.49 -7.06 -14.88
N PHE A 102 9.24 -6.30 -15.72
CA PHE A 102 10.53 -6.67 -16.29
C PHE A 102 11.59 -5.61 -16.11
N LEU A 103 12.83 -6.04 -16.03
CA LEU A 103 14.03 -5.23 -16.15
C LEU A 103 14.97 -5.87 -17.17
N THR A 104 15.38 -5.14 -18.20
CA THR A 104 16.36 -5.61 -19.18
C THR A 104 17.79 -5.47 -18.65
N LYS A 105 18.63 -6.46 -18.86
CA LYS A 105 20.07 -6.40 -18.62
C LYS A 105 20.76 -5.63 -19.76
N PRO A 106 21.69 -4.69 -19.51
CA PRO A 106 22.16 -4.25 -18.18
C PRO A 106 21.11 -3.43 -17.42
N VAL A 107 20.92 -3.76 -16.14
CA VAL A 107 19.87 -3.16 -15.33
C VAL A 107 20.19 -1.68 -15.03
N ASN A 108 19.29 -0.80 -15.48
CA ASN A 108 19.33 0.62 -15.17
C ASN A 108 18.92 0.86 -13.71
N ASP A 109 19.75 1.57 -12.94
CA ASP A 109 19.55 1.80 -11.51
C ASP A 109 18.27 2.57 -11.21
N ILE A 110 17.97 3.60 -12.00
CA ILE A 110 16.77 4.44 -11.83
C ILE A 110 15.50 3.58 -12.02
N ALA A 111 15.46 2.78 -13.08
CA ALA A 111 14.33 1.90 -13.35
C ALA A 111 14.20 0.82 -12.25
N LEU A 112 15.31 0.23 -11.80
CA LEU A 112 15.34 -0.77 -10.74
C LEU A 112 14.71 -0.23 -9.45
N PHE A 113 15.23 0.90 -8.96
CA PHE A 113 14.80 1.43 -7.66
C PHE A 113 13.36 1.95 -7.71
N ALA A 114 12.95 2.61 -8.79
CA ALA A 114 11.58 3.08 -8.95
C ALA A 114 10.58 1.90 -8.91
N ARG A 115 10.88 0.80 -9.62
CA ARG A 115 10.03 -0.40 -9.66
C ARG A 115 9.99 -1.12 -8.32
N VAL A 116 11.15 -1.35 -7.70
CA VAL A 116 11.23 -2.02 -6.40
C VAL A 116 10.42 -1.24 -5.36
N ARG A 117 10.61 0.08 -5.27
CA ARG A 117 9.87 0.92 -4.31
C ARG A 117 8.37 0.92 -4.58
N SER A 118 7.95 1.00 -5.84
CA SER A 118 6.53 0.99 -6.22
C SER A 118 5.85 -0.33 -5.86
N LEU A 119 6.47 -1.47 -6.22
CA LEU A 119 5.91 -2.79 -5.99
C LEU A 119 5.94 -3.20 -4.51
N VAL A 120 6.99 -2.85 -3.77
CA VAL A 120 7.06 -3.06 -2.33
C VAL A 120 5.96 -2.29 -1.60
N ARG A 121 5.74 -1.02 -1.95
CA ARG A 121 4.66 -0.21 -1.35
C ARG A 121 3.29 -0.85 -1.59
N LEU A 122 3.07 -1.33 -2.81
CA LEU A 122 1.83 -2.03 -3.16
C LEU A 122 1.66 -3.33 -2.37
N LYS A 123 2.72 -4.14 -2.28
CA LYS A 123 2.72 -5.41 -1.53
C LYS A 123 2.40 -5.19 -0.06
N MET A 124 3.01 -4.21 0.59
CA MET A 124 2.74 -3.88 2.00
C MET A 124 1.27 -3.53 2.23
N MET A 125 0.68 -2.73 1.34
CA MET A 125 -0.74 -2.39 1.41
C MET A 125 -1.63 -3.62 1.24
N MET A 126 -1.32 -4.51 0.29
CA MET A 126 -2.09 -5.74 0.06
C MET A 126 -1.98 -6.73 1.22
N ASP A 127 -0.79 -6.88 1.82
CA ASP A 127 -0.59 -7.75 2.98
C ASP A 127 -1.45 -7.31 4.17
N GLU A 128 -1.51 -6.01 4.42
CA GLU A 128 -2.35 -5.47 5.47
C GLU A 128 -3.84 -5.73 5.21
N TRP A 129 -4.31 -5.52 3.97
CA TRP A 129 -5.69 -5.83 3.61
C TRP A 129 -6.02 -7.32 3.78
N ARG A 130 -5.12 -8.23 3.36
CA ARG A 130 -5.30 -9.68 3.55
C ARG A 130 -5.32 -10.07 5.03
N LEU A 131 -4.48 -9.46 5.85
CA LEU A 131 -4.49 -9.72 7.30
C LEU A 131 -5.80 -9.26 7.92
N ARG A 132 -6.30 -8.07 7.55
CA ARG A 132 -7.60 -7.55 8.00
C ARG A 132 -8.76 -8.45 7.57
N GLU A 133 -8.77 -8.91 6.31
CA GLU A 133 -9.76 -9.83 5.79
C GLU A 133 -9.75 -11.16 6.57
N SER A 134 -8.57 -11.74 6.80
CA SER A 134 -8.44 -12.99 7.56
C SER A 134 -8.92 -12.84 9.01
N THR A 135 -8.71 -11.68 9.62
CA THR A 135 -9.22 -11.36 10.95
C THR A 135 -10.74 -11.25 10.96
N SER A 136 -11.32 -10.57 9.96
CA SER A 136 -12.77 -10.41 9.81
C SER A 136 -13.48 -11.75 9.54
N GLY A 137 -12.84 -12.65 8.79
CA GLY A 137 -13.36 -13.99 8.51
C GLY A 137 -13.58 -14.85 9.75
N GLN A 138 -12.84 -14.63 10.84
CA GLN A 138 -13.07 -15.33 12.13
C GLN A 138 -14.41 -14.96 12.80
N PHE A 139 -15.00 -13.84 12.43
CA PHE A 139 -16.29 -13.42 12.95
C PHE A 139 -17.47 -13.95 12.12
N GLY A 140 -17.21 -14.85 11.15
CA GLY A 140 -18.25 -15.48 10.31
C GLY A 140 -18.89 -14.54 9.28
N VAL A 141 -18.21 -13.44 8.94
CA VAL A 141 -18.79 -12.36 8.15
C VAL A 141 -18.38 -12.41 6.66
N ILE A 142 -17.37 -13.21 6.29
CA ILE A 142 -16.85 -13.22 4.90
C ILE A 142 -16.61 -14.65 4.40
N GLU A 143 -17.08 -14.95 3.18
CA GLU A 143 -16.58 -16.06 2.37
C GLU A 143 -15.14 -15.75 1.88
N ARG A 144 -14.28 -16.77 1.81
CA ARG A 144 -12.90 -16.62 1.35
C ARG A 144 -12.85 -16.02 -0.05
N SER A 145 -12.22 -14.87 -0.19
CA SER A 145 -11.99 -14.24 -1.49
C SER A 145 -11.14 -15.13 -2.39
N GLY A 146 -11.47 -15.19 -3.67
CA GLY A 146 -10.69 -15.88 -4.68
C GLY A 146 -9.29 -15.25 -4.86
N THR A 147 -8.52 -15.77 -5.80
CA THR A 147 -7.17 -15.28 -6.10
C THR A 147 -7.21 -14.06 -7.03
N MET A 148 -6.11 -13.27 -7.09
CA MET A 148 -6.00 -12.14 -8.03
C MET A 148 -6.14 -12.60 -9.48
N LEU A 149 -5.65 -13.79 -9.83
CA LEU A 149 -5.75 -14.36 -11.18
C LEU A 149 -7.18 -14.73 -11.58
N SER A 150 -8.10 -14.90 -10.61
CA SER A 150 -9.52 -15.18 -10.88
C SER A 150 -10.31 -13.91 -11.22
N GLU A 151 -9.72 -12.71 -11.08
CA GLU A 151 -10.38 -11.48 -11.47
C GLU A 151 -10.48 -11.34 -12.97
N SER A 152 -11.66 -10.93 -13.45
CA SER A 152 -11.85 -10.59 -14.85
C SER A 152 -11.06 -9.31 -15.17
N PHE A 153 -10.50 -9.24 -16.38
CA PHE A 153 -9.91 -8.04 -16.97
C PHE A 153 -10.76 -7.47 -18.10
N GLU A 154 -11.78 -8.20 -18.51
CA GLU A 154 -12.67 -7.80 -19.60
C GLU A 154 -13.70 -6.74 -19.14
N ARG A 155 -14.24 -6.01 -20.13
CA ARG A 155 -15.28 -4.98 -19.92
C ARG A 155 -14.83 -3.91 -18.91
N ALA A 156 -13.57 -3.54 -18.98
CA ALA A 156 -13.01 -2.48 -18.17
C ALA A 156 -13.27 -1.11 -18.81
N ASN A 157 -13.40 -0.08 -17.98
CA ASN A 157 -13.42 1.30 -18.41
C ASN A 157 -11.99 1.84 -18.46
N VAL A 158 -11.47 2.11 -19.65
CA VAL A 158 -10.10 2.57 -19.86
C VAL A 158 -10.11 3.99 -20.45
N LEU A 159 -9.37 4.90 -19.84
CA LEU A 159 -9.14 6.23 -20.37
C LEU A 159 -7.77 6.29 -21.04
N VAL A 160 -7.71 6.83 -22.24
CA VAL A 160 -6.46 7.03 -22.99
C VAL A 160 -6.25 8.52 -23.24
N LEU A 161 -5.14 9.08 -22.73
CA LEU A 161 -4.66 10.42 -23.06
C LEU A 161 -3.54 10.31 -24.08
N GLU A 162 -3.84 10.69 -25.33
CA GLU A 162 -2.94 10.68 -26.46
C GLU A 162 -3.39 11.72 -27.48
N ASP A 163 -2.47 12.52 -28.01
CA ASP A 163 -2.77 13.57 -29.00
C ASP A 163 -2.39 13.16 -30.45
N SER A 164 -1.60 12.10 -30.61
CA SER A 164 -1.35 11.46 -31.91
C SER A 164 -2.56 10.62 -32.33
N ALA A 165 -3.28 11.02 -33.37
CA ALA A 165 -4.46 10.30 -33.86
C ALA A 165 -4.14 8.83 -34.23
N LEU A 166 -2.95 8.58 -34.82
CA LEU A 166 -2.52 7.24 -35.21
C LEU A 166 -2.24 6.34 -34.02
N ASP A 167 -1.57 6.86 -33.00
CA ASP A 167 -1.25 6.09 -31.78
C ASP A 167 -2.52 5.87 -30.95
N LEU A 168 -3.40 6.87 -30.85
CA LEU A 168 -4.69 6.75 -30.19
C LEU A 168 -5.54 5.64 -30.82
N GLU A 169 -5.65 5.60 -32.16
CA GLU A 169 -6.40 4.56 -32.88
C GLU A 169 -5.85 3.17 -32.57
N LYS A 170 -4.54 2.97 -32.69
CA LYS A 170 -3.89 1.68 -32.40
C LYS A 170 -4.08 1.22 -30.95
N VAL A 171 -3.92 2.12 -29.99
CA VAL A 171 -4.08 1.83 -28.57
C VAL A 171 -5.53 1.48 -28.28
N THR A 172 -6.48 2.26 -28.82
CA THR A 172 -7.92 2.01 -28.65
C THR A 172 -8.34 0.68 -29.22
N GLU A 173 -8.05 0.40 -30.49
CA GLU A 173 -8.34 -0.91 -31.12
C GLU A 173 -7.75 -2.09 -30.35
N THR A 174 -6.56 -1.88 -29.78
CA THR A 174 -5.89 -2.92 -29.00
C THR A 174 -6.62 -3.21 -27.71
N LEU A 175 -6.99 -2.17 -26.96
CA LEU A 175 -7.67 -2.32 -25.67
C LEU A 175 -9.11 -2.82 -25.81
N GLU A 176 -9.79 -2.49 -26.89
CA GLU A 176 -11.15 -2.96 -27.20
C GLU A 176 -11.24 -4.48 -27.48
N ARG A 177 -10.12 -5.17 -27.78
CA ARG A 177 -10.11 -6.62 -27.98
C ARG A 177 -10.56 -7.42 -26.77
N ASP A 178 -10.36 -6.89 -25.56
CA ASP A 178 -10.83 -7.47 -24.31
C ASP A 178 -12.24 -6.97 -23.92
N HIS A 179 -13.01 -6.50 -24.92
CA HIS A 179 -14.35 -5.92 -24.73
C HIS A 179 -14.37 -4.72 -23.77
N ASN A 180 -13.26 -4.00 -23.64
CA ASN A 180 -13.17 -2.81 -22.82
C ASN A 180 -13.86 -1.62 -23.47
N THR A 181 -14.42 -0.74 -22.66
CA THR A 181 -14.92 0.56 -23.09
C THR A 181 -13.78 1.56 -23.00
N VAL A 182 -13.32 2.07 -24.16
CA VAL A 182 -12.21 3.01 -24.21
C VAL A 182 -12.73 4.43 -24.38
N PHE A 183 -12.33 5.31 -23.47
CA PHE A 183 -12.56 6.75 -23.53
C PHE A 183 -11.26 7.42 -23.95
N SER A 184 -11.33 8.35 -24.89
CA SER A 184 -10.18 9.13 -25.34
C SER A 184 -10.22 10.57 -24.83
N ALA A 185 -9.06 11.14 -24.61
CA ALA A 185 -8.86 12.56 -24.35
C ALA A 185 -7.60 13.04 -25.09
N ASP A 186 -7.65 14.24 -25.61
CA ASP A 186 -6.55 14.92 -26.31
C ASP A 186 -5.83 15.94 -25.42
N THR A 187 -6.42 16.23 -24.23
CA THR A 187 -5.86 17.14 -23.24
C THR A 187 -6.00 16.59 -21.82
N GLY A 188 -5.07 16.98 -20.94
CA GLY A 188 -5.09 16.60 -19.52
C GLY A 188 -6.33 17.10 -18.79
N ALA A 189 -6.87 18.27 -19.17
CA ALA A 189 -8.09 18.81 -18.59
C ALA A 189 -9.31 17.94 -18.89
N LYS A 190 -9.50 17.54 -20.16
CA LYS A 190 -10.58 16.62 -20.57
C LYS A 190 -10.39 15.23 -19.94
N ALA A 191 -9.15 14.76 -19.86
CA ALA A 191 -8.83 13.49 -19.21
C ALA A 191 -9.20 13.50 -17.73
N LEU A 192 -8.88 14.56 -17.00
CA LEU A 192 -9.21 14.72 -15.59
C LEU A 192 -10.72 14.82 -15.37
N GLU A 193 -11.42 15.61 -16.19
CA GLU A 193 -12.88 15.74 -16.14
C GLU A 193 -13.56 14.38 -16.32
N ARG A 194 -13.12 13.62 -17.34
CA ARG A 194 -13.64 12.27 -17.61
C ARG A 194 -13.35 11.33 -16.44
N ALA A 195 -12.13 11.36 -15.89
CA ALA A 195 -11.72 10.51 -14.78
C ALA A 195 -12.52 10.80 -13.49
N LEU A 196 -12.93 12.04 -13.26
CA LEU A 196 -13.76 12.40 -12.11
C LEU A 196 -15.24 12.03 -12.31
N GLY A 197 -15.72 12.01 -13.55
CA GLY A 197 -17.11 11.72 -13.89
C GLY A 197 -17.43 10.24 -14.15
N THR A 198 -16.42 9.40 -14.43
CA THR A 198 -16.60 8.01 -14.82
C THR A 198 -15.73 7.08 -13.94
N PRO A 199 -16.27 5.98 -13.41
CA PRO A 199 -15.45 4.99 -12.73
C PRO A 199 -14.52 4.30 -13.76
N LEU A 200 -13.20 4.49 -13.61
CA LEU A 200 -12.19 3.96 -14.51
C LEU A 200 -11.46 2.77 -13.88
N ASP A 201 -11.10 1.78 -14.71
CA ASP A 201 -10.29 0.64 -14.33
C ASP A 201 -8.79 0.85 -14.64
N LEU A 202 -8.49 1.69 -15.63
CA LEU A 202 -7.12 2.01 -16.07
C LEU A 202 -7.10 3.38 -16.74
N VAL A 203 -5.99 4.10 -16.57
CA VAL A 203 -5.67 5.30 -17.36
C VAL A 203 -4.34 5.06 -18.08
N ALA A 204 -4.34 5.15 -19.41
CA ALA A 204 -3.13 5.16 -20.23
C ALA A 204 -2.78 6.62 -20.56
N VAL A 205 -1.55 7.04 -20.26
CA VAL A 205 -1.10 8.44 -20.40
C VAL A 205 0.14 8.49 -21.28
N SER A 206 0.05 9.19 -22.41
CA SER A 206 1.23 9.53 -23.19
C SER A 206 2.05 10.61 -22.47
N LEU A 207 3.37 10.41 -22.38
CA LEU A 207 4.28 11.44 -21.88
C LEU A 207 4.74 12.42 -22.96
N THR A 208 4.61 12.02 -24.22
CA THR A 208 5.00 12.82 -25.41
C THR A 208 3.79 13.52 -26.01
N LEU A 209 3.18 14.41 -25.25
CA LEU A 209 2.10 15.29 -25.72
C LEU A 209 2.70 16.58 -26.28
N LEU A 210 2.11 17.11 -27.36
CA LEU A 210 2.64 18.31 -28.05
C LEU A 210 2.62 19.59 -27.20
N ASN A 211 1.60 19.74 -26.35
CA ASN A 211 1.37 21.00 -25.62
C ASN A 211 1.21 20.81 -24.12
N GLU A 212 1.32 19.61 -23.59
CA GLU A 212 1.06 19.30 -22.19
C GLU A 212 2.09 18.32 -21.61
N ASP A 213 2.22 18.34 -20.30
CA ASP A 213 3.06 17.39 -19.55
C ASP A 213 2.18 16.28 -18.96
N GLY A 214 2.29 15.06 -19.52
CA GLY A 214 1.57 13.89 -19.03
C GLY A 214 1.84 13.56 -17.55
N LEU A 215 3.03 13.90 -17.03
CA LEU A 215 3.35 13.73 -15.61
C LEU A 215 2.49 14.61 -14.70
N ARG A 216 2.08 15.78 -15.18
CA ARG A 216 1.16 16.68 -14.46
C ARG A 216 -0.19 16.02 -14.25
N LEU A 217 -0.74 15.34 -15.26
CA LEU A 217 -1.99 14.59 -15.13
C LEU A 217 -1.83 13.45 -14.10
N CYS A 218 -0.71 12.72 -14.12
CA CYS A 218 -0.44 11.68 -13.13
C CYS A 218 -0.52 12.23 -11.70
N SER A 219 0.12 13.36 -11.44
CA SER A 219 0.07 14.03 -10.13
C SER A 219 -1.35 14.47 -9.77
N GLN A 220 -2.11 15.04 -10.71
CA GLN A 220 -3.50 15.45 -10.49
C GLN A 220 -4.40 14.25 -10.17
N LEU A 221 -4.29 13.15 -10.92
CA LEU A 221 -5.05 11.92 -10.64
C LEU A 221 -4.75 11.36 -9.24
N ARG A 222 -3.52 11.47 -8.77
CA ARG A 222 -3.12 11.00 -7.40
C ARG A 222 -3.61 11.92 -6.29
N SER A 223 -3.85 13.20 -6.57
CA SER A 223 -4.34 14.16 -5.58
C SER A 223 -5.86 14.04 -5.31
N HIS A 224 -6.63 13.49 -6.23
CA HIS A 224 -8.08 13.34 -6.08
C HIS A 224 -8.46 11.97 -5.48
N GLU A 225 -9.35 11.97 -4.50
CA GLU A 225 -9.76 10.75 -3.79
C GLU A 225 -10.37 9.69 -4.72
N ARG A 226 -11.15 10.09 -5.70
CA ARG A 226 -11.81 9.18 -6.66
C ARG A 226 -10.85 8.50 -7.62
N THR A 227 -9.73 9.12 -7.95
CA THR A 227 -8.81 8.65 -9.00
C THR A 227 -7.47 8.19 -8.47
N ARG A 228 -7.14 8.49 -7.20
CA ARG A 228 -5.83 8.15 -6.61
C ARG A 228 -5.45 6.66 -6.66
N GLN A 229 -6.45 5.78 -6.74
CA GLN A 229 -6.23 4.32 -6.78
C GLN A 229 -6.35 3.74 -8.19
N VAL A 230 -6.78 4.52 -9.18
CA VAL A 230 -6.85 4.05 -10.57
C VAL A 230 -5.44 3.83 -11.09
N PRO A 231 -5.10 2.64 -11.61
CA PRO A 231 -3.78 2.40 -12.17
C PRO A 231 -3.52 3.30 -13.38
N ILE A 232 -2.27 3.79 -13.45
CA ILE A 232 -1.78 4.64 -14.53
C ILE A 232 -0.70 3.86 -15.28
N LEU A 233 -0.91 3.65 -16.57
CA LEU A 233 0.04 3.07 -17.52
C LEU A 233 0.59 4.21 -18.38
N LEU A 234 1.92 4.43 -18.33
CA LEU A 234 2.56 5.46 -19.14
C LEU A 234 2.88 4.90 -20.54
N MET A 235 2.73 5.73 -21.55
CA MET A 235 3.22 5.48 -22.91
C MET A 235 4.36 6.46 -23.19
N VAL A 236 5.56 5.95 -23.45
CA VAL A 236 6.80 6.74 -23.49
C VAL A 236 7.60 6.45 -24.77
N ASP A 237 8.34 7.43 -25.26
CA ASP A 237 9.23 7.21 -26.40
C ASP A 237 10.53 6.50 -25.98
N GLU A 238 11.14 5.81 -26.94
CA GLU A 238 12.42 5.15 -26.75
C GLU A 238 13.50 6.21 -26.40
N GLY A 239 14.09 6.10 -25.21
CA GLY A 239 15.10 7.06 -24.72
C GLY A 239 14.65 7.92 -23.54
N ASP A 240 13.36 8.03 -23.25
CA ASP A 240 12.81 8.88 -22.17
C ASP A 240 12.74 8.18 -20.78
N LEU A 241 13.66 7.25 -20.52
CA LEU A 241 13.70 6.49 -19.25
C LEU A 241 13.78 7.39 -18.01
N GLY A 242 14.34 8.60 -18.13
CA GLY A 242 14.34 9.57 -17.02
C GLY A 242 12.94 10.08 -16.65
N GLN A 243 12.05 10.22 -17.62
CA GLN A 243 10.65 10.59 -17.41
C GLN A 243 9.82 9.43 -16.84
N VAL A 244 10.13 8.20 -17.26
CA VAL A 244 9.52 6.98 -16.69
C VAL A 244 9.76 6.93 -15.19
N ALA A 245 10.99 7.14 -14.73
CA ALA A 245 11.30 7.11 -13.30
C ALA A 245 10.51 8.15 -12.52
N LYS A 246 10.43 9.40 -13.03
CA LYS A 246 9.60 10.45 -12.42
C LYS A 246 8.12 10.07 -12.40
N GLY A 247 7.61 9.47 -13.48
CA GLY A 247 6.23 9.01 -13.56
C GLY A 247 5.90 7.95 -12.51
N LEU A 248 6.80 6.97 -12.33
CA LEU A 248 6.65 5.93 -11.29
C LEU A 248 6.75 6.52 -9.86
N GLU A 249 7.61 7.51 -9.63
CA GLU A 249 7.69 8.25 -8.36
C GLU A 249 6.42 9.06 -8.08
N LEU A 250 5.83 9.67 -9.11
CA LEU A 250 4.55 10.38 -9.03
C LEU A 250 3.34 9.43 -8.89
N GLY A 251 3.59 8.12 -8.93
CA GLY A 251 2.58 7.11 -8.67
C GLY A 251 2.02 6.39 -9.88
N ALA A 252 2.61 6.53 -11.07
CA ALA A 252 2.28 5.63 -12.18
C ALA A 252 2.60 4.18 -11.79
N ASN A 253 1.83 3.25 -12.32
CA ASN A 253 1.94 1.84 -11.95
C ASN A 253 2.85 1.05 -12.88
N ASP A 254 2.89 1.44 -14.17
CA ASP A 254 3.65 0.75 -15.19
C ASP A 254 3.87 1.66 -16.42
N TYR A 255 4.64 1.18 -17.42
CA TYR A 255 4.83 1.88 -18.68
C TYR A 255 4.98 0.92 -19.87
N VAL A 256 4.70 1.44 -21.07
CA VAL A 256 5.01 0.81 -22.36
C VAL A 256 5.81 1.77 -23.22
N VAL A 257 6.71 1.24 -24.07
CA VAL A 257 7.53 2.04 -24.97
C VAL A 257 6.87 2.13 -26.34
N LYS A 258 6.85 3.34 -26.92
CA LYS A 258 6.40 3.56 -28.31
C LYS A 258 7.53 3.19 -29.29
N PRO A 259 7.20 2.61 -30.47
CA PRO A 259 5.86 2.25 -30.92
C PRO A 259 5.26 1.11 -30.09
N VAL A 260 4.03 1.31 -29.58
CA VAL A 260 3.40 0.37 -28.63
C VAL A 260 3.14 -0.98 -29.31
N ASP A 261 3.72 -2.05 -28.75
CA ASP A 261 3.36 -3.40 -29.14
C ASP A 261 2.00 -3.79 -28.56
N ARG A 262 1.16 -4.41 -29.40
CA ARG A 262 -0.22 -4.76 -29.05
C ARG A 262 -0.30 -5.78 -27.92
N ASN A 263 0.55 -6.79 -27.93
CA ASN A 263 0.52 -7.87 -26.95
C ASN A 263 1.08 -7.40 -25.61
N GLU A 264 2.16 -6.59 -25.64
CA GLU A 264 2.70 -5.99 -24.42
C GLU A 264 1.68 -5.06 -23.76
N LEU A 265 1.00 -4.20 -24.54
CA LEU A 265 -0.04 -3.32 -24.03
C LEU A 265 -1.18 -4.10 -23.35
N LEU A 266 -1.70 -5.13 -24.05
CA LEU A 266 -2.77 -5.96 -23.49
C LEU A 266 -2.34 -6.68 -22.22
N ALA A 267 -1.16 -7.30 -22.20
CA ALA A 267 -0.67 -8.03 -21.04
C ALA A 267 -0.52 -7.11 -19.82
N ARG A 268 0.04 -5.90 -20.00
CA ARG A 268 0.18 -4.90 -18.94
C ARG A 268 -1.18 -4.36 -18.50
N ALA A 269 -2.06 -4.00 -19.43
CA ALA A 269 -3.40 -3.51 -19.11
C ALA A 269 -4.18 -4.55 -18.29
N ARG A 270 -4.21 -5.82 -18.73
CA ARG A 270 -4.85 -6.93 -18.01
C ARG A 270 -4.31 -7.08 -16.58
N THR A 271 -3.00 -7.01 -16.42
CA THR A 271 -2.35 -7.11 -15.09
C THR A 271 -2.79 -5.97 -14.17
N GLN A 272 -2.80 -4.73 -14.66
CA GLN A 272 -3.19 -3.56 -13.86
C GLN A 272 -4.70 -3.57 -13.53
N ILE A 273 -5.56 -3.95 -14.47
CA ILE A 273 -7.01 -4.06 -14.27
C ILE A 273 -7.34 -5.15 -13.25
N ARG A 274 -6.76 -6.36 -13.39
CA ARG A 274 -6.95 -7.45 -12.42
C ARG A 274 -6.54 -7.03 -11.02
N ARG A 275 -5.38 -6.38 -10.90
CA ARG A 275 -4.84 -5.89 -9.62
C ARG A 275 -5.79 -4.89 -8.97
N LYS A 276 -6.29 -3.90 -9.72
CA LYS A 276 -7.25 -2.92 -9.23
C LYS A 276 -8.54 -3.59 -8.75
N ARG A 277 -9.13 -4.45 -9.56
CA ARG A 277 -10.39 -5.15 -9.21
C ARG A 277 -10.22 -6.04 -7.99
N TYR A 278 -9.10 -6.73 -7.88
CA TYR A 278 -8.77 -7.51 -6.68
C TYR A 278 -8.67 -6.64 -5.44
N GLN A 279 -8.01 -5.49 -5.53
CA GLN A 279 -7.92 -4.52 -4.43
C GLN A 279 -9.29 -3.97 -4.05
N GLU A 280 -10.12 -3.61 -5.02
CA GLU A 280 -11.47 -3.10 -4.78
C GLU A 280 -12.38 -4.17 -4.14
N ARG A 281 -12.27 -5.42 -4.58
CA ARG A 281 -13.00 -6.51 -3.96
C ARG A 281 -12.58 -6.75 -2.51
N LEU A 282 -11.27 -6.82 -2.25
CA LEU A 282 -10.77 -6.94 -0.88
C LEU A 282 -11.28 -5.81 0.00
N ARG A 283 -11.26 -4.58 -0.53
CA ARG A 283 -11.75 -3.41 0.16
C ARG A 283 -13.26 -3.48 0.41
N SER A 284 -14.05 -3.82 -0.60
CA SER A 284 -15.52 -3.92 -0.49
C SER A 284 -15.95 -5.00 0.51
N ASN A 285 -15.34 -6.19 0.44
CA ASN A 285 -15.60 -7.26 1.39
C ASN A 285 -15.27 -6.82 2.82
N TYR A 286 -14.17 -6.11 2.99
CA TYR A 286 -13.76 -5.55 4.25
C TYR A 286 -14.76 -4.50 4.78
N GLU A 287 -15.16 -3.54 3.93
CA GLU A 287 -16.11 -2.48 4.29
C GLU A 287 -17.50 -3.04 4.68
N GLN A 288 -18.00 -4.04 3.96
CA GLN A 288 -19.26 -4.72 4.28
C GLN A 288 -19.22 -5.44 5.63
N SER A 289 -18.09 -6.08 5.92
CA SER A 289 -17.89 -6.81 7.17
C SER A 289 -17.75 -5.89 8.38
N LEU A 290 -17.16 -4.72 8.15
CA LEU A 290 -16.90 -3.72 9.19
C LEU A 290 -18.14 -3.04 9.69
N SER A 291 -19.12 -2.79 8.81
CA SER A 291 -20.31 -2.01 9.17
C SER A 291 -21.19 -2.67 10.24
N MET A 292 -21.08 -3.97 10.43
CA MET A 292 -22.01 -4.71 11.29
C MET A 292 -21.46 -5.19 12.64
N ALA A 293 -20.18 -5.47 12.78
CA ALA A 293 -19.67 -6.11 14.01
C ALA A 293 -18.32 -5.56 14.55
N LEU A 294 -17.56 -4.81 13.76
CA LEU A 294 -16.15 -4.49 14.05
C LEU A 294 -15.83 -3.01 14.19
N THR A 295 -16.78 -2.11 13.94
CA THR A 295 -16.62 -0.68 14.18
C THR A 295 -17.35 -0.21 15.43
N ASP A 296 -16.91 0.90 15.97
CA ASP A 296 -17.65 1.67 16.97
C ASP A 296 -18.77 2.44 16.29
N SER A 297 -20.01 2.25 16.74
CA SER A 297 -21.21 2.80 16.11
C SER A 297 -21.29 4.33 16.16
N LEU A 298 -20.58 4.99 17.08
CA LEU A 298 -20.55 6.43 17.21
C LEU A 298 -19.54 7.09 16.28
N THR A 299 -18.33 6.52 16.22
CA THR A 299 -17.16 7.16 15.60
C THR A 299 -16.79 6.56 14.23
N GLY A 300 -17.30 5.37 13.90
CA GLY A 300 -17.00 4.66 12.66
C GLY A 300 -15.60 4.06 12.57
N VAL A 301 -14.71 4.31 13.54
CA VAL A 301 -13.41 3.63 13.65
C VAL A 301 -13.58 2.22 14.20
N PHE A 302 -12.54 1.40 14.16
CA PHE A 302 -12.63 0.04 14.72
C PHE A 302 -12.98 0.05 16.20
N ASN A 303 -13.58 -1.06 16.67
CA ASN A 303 -13.88 -1.24 18.07
C ASN A 303 -12.84 -2.14 18.78
N ARG A 304 -12.92 -2.24 20.11
CA ARG A 304 -12.06 -3.09 20.94
C ARG A 304 -12.02 -4.55 20.47
N ARG A 305 -13.16 -5.08 20.02
CA ARG A 305 -13.26 -6.48 19.56
C ARG A 305 -12.35 -6.75 18.37
N TYR A 306 -12.29 -5.82 17.43
CA TYR A 306 -11.41 -5.93 16.26
C TYR A 306 -9.93 -5.88 16.68
N VAL A 307 -9.54 -4.92 17.54
CA VAL A 307 -8.16 -4.81 18.05
C VAL A 307 -7.70 -6.11 18.68
N ASN A 308 -8.51 -6.68 19.57
CA ASN A 308 -8.18 -7.93 20.28
C ASN A 308 -7.96 -9.12 19.34
N ALA A 309 -8.60 -9.13 18.17
CA ALA A 309 -8.44 -10.20 17.18
C ALA A 309 -7.32 -9.91 16.17
N HIS A 310 -7.06 -8.64 15.86
CA HIS A 310 -6.13 -8.24 14.80
C HIS A 310 -4.69 -8.06 15.31
N LEU A 311 -4.50 -7.41 16.46
CA LEU A 311 -3.18 -7.10 17.00
C LEU A 311 -2.31 -8.35 17.24
N PRO A 312 -2.81 -9.46 17.81
CA PRO A 312 -2.02 -10.67 17.97
C PRO A 312 -1.44 -11.21 16.65
N ARG A 313 -2.26 -11.26 15.60
CA ARG A 313 -1.84 -11.73 14.28
C ARG A 313 -0.83 -10.81 13.61
N LEU A 314 -1.02 -9.51 13.78
CA LEU A 314 -0.10 -8.52 13.27
C LEU A 314 1.24 -8.62 13.98
N LEU A 315 1.24 -8.88 15.28
CA LEU A 315 2.44 -9.08 16.08
C LEU A 315 3.18 -10.38 15.71
N GLU A 316 2.46 -11.49 15.49
CA GLU A 316 3.04 -12.73 14.98
C GLU A 316 3.76 -12.48 13.64
N ARG A 317 3.09 -11.82 12.69
CA ARG A 317 3.70 -11.43 11.41
C ARG A 317 4.93 -10.53 11.60
N ALA A 318 4.87 -9.57 12.52
CA ALA A 318 5.98 -8.67 12.81
C ALA A 318 7.20 -9.42 13.34
N ILE A 319 6.99 -10.37 14.25
CA ILE A 319 8.04 -11.25 14.79
C ILE A 319 8.64 -12.10 13.66
N ASP A 320 7.84 -12.78 12.86
CA ASP A 320 8.29 -13.65 11.78
C ASP A 320 9.06 -12.86 10.70
N SER A 321 8.62 -11.65 10.41
CA SER A 321 9.23 -10.79 9.40
C SER A 321 10.38 -9.94 9.94
N HIS A 322 10.68 -9.99 11.25
CA HIS A 322 11.67 -9.14 11.92
C HIS A 322 11.41 -7.64 11.69
N LYS A 323 10.13 -7.26 11.62
CA LYS A 323 9.70 -5.87 11.45
C LYS A 323 9.04 -5.36 12.73
N PRO A 324 9.26 -4.09 13.12
CA PRO A 324 8.63 -3.54 14.32
C PRO A 324 7.14 -3.27 14.09
N VAL A 325 6.37 -3.35 15.16
CA VAL A 325 5.01 -2.84 15.23
C VAL A 325 4.91 -1.89 16.42
N SER A 326 4.35 -0.69 16.19
CA SER A 326 4.13 0.29 17.26
C SER A 326 2.65 0.40 17.60
N VAL A 327 2.36 0.55 18.89
CA VAL A 327 1.03 0.76 19.42
C VAL A 327 1.01 2.08 20.17
N LEU A 328 0.06 2.95 19.79
CA LEU A 328 -0.22 4.21 20.48
C LEU A 328 -1.54 4.07 21.21
N MET A 329 -1.56 4.30 22.50
CA MET A 329 -2.79 4.51 23.28
C MET A 329 -2.99 6.00 23.49
N PHE A 330 -4.18 6.53 23.24
CA PHE A 330 -4.45 7.93 23.52
C PHE A 330 -5.85 8.13 24.10
N ASP A 331 -5.98 9.20 24.85
CA ASP A 331 -7.19 9.53 25.58
C ASP A 331 -7.44 11.05 25.48
N ILE A 332 -8.70 11.44 25.42
CA ILE A 332 -9.09 12.85 25.32
C ILE A 332 -8.99 13.50 26.70
N ASP A 333 -8.09 14.46 26.82
CA ASP A 333 -7.85 15.14 28.09
C ASP A 333 -9.11 15.87 28.57
N HIS A 334 -9.46 15.66 29.84
CA HIS A 334 -10.61 16.29 30.49
C HIS A 334 -11.97 16.05 29.79
N PHE A 335 -12.16 14.95 29.10
CA PHE A 335 -13.40 14.66 28.34
C PHE A 335 -14.65 14.69 29.22
N LYS A 336 -14.54 14.25 30.46
CA LYS A 336 -15.64 14.36 31.44
C LYS A 336 -16.08 15.82 31.64
N VAL A 337 -15.14 16.76 31.69
CA VAL A 337 -15.46 18.19 31.81
C VAL A 337 -16.20 18.69 30.59
N VAL A 338 -15.83 18.21 29.40
CA VAL A 338 -16.56 18.52 28.15
C VAL A 338 -18.02 18.04 28.26
N ASN A 339 -18.24 16.79 28.67
CA ASN A 339 -19.59 16.25 28.87
C ASN A 339 -20.40 16.99 29.93
N ASP A 340 -19.78 17.28 31.06
CA ASP A 340 -20.45 17.95 32.20
C ASP A 340 -20.80 19.42 31.86
N THR A 341 -20.00 20.08 30.99
CA THR A 341 -20.18 21.48 30.62
C THR A 341 -21.12 21.66 29.41
N TYR A 342 -20.98 20.82 28.42
CA TYR A 342 -21.63 20.99 27.11
C TYR A 342 -22.71 19.95 26.82
N GLY A 343 -22.77 18.88 27.61
CA GLY A 343 -23.69 17.76 27.43
C GLY A 343 -23.12 16.63 26.55
N HIS A 344 -23.67 15.43 26.70
CA HIS A 344 -23.21 14.24 26.01
C HIS A 344 -23.31 14.34 24.47
N ALA A 345 -24.28 15.08 23.92
CA ALA A 345 -24.41 15.26 22.48
C ALA A 345 -23.17 15.97 21.88
N ILE A 346 -22.65 16.98 22.57
CA ILE A 346 -21.41 17.68 22.17
C ILE A 346 -20.19 16.77 22.40
N GLY A 347 -20.15 16.01 23.49
CA GLY A 347 -19.12 14.99 23.70
C GLY A 347 -19.07 13.97 22.55
N ASP A 348 -20.22 13.55 22.04
CA ASP A 348 -20.31 12.65 20.87
C ASP A 348 -19.78 13.30 19.60
N GLU A 349 -20.00 14.60 19.38
CA GLU A 349 -19.43 15.35 18.25
C GLU A 349 -17.90 15.44 18.38
N VAL A 350 -17.38 15.71 19.57
CA VAL A 350 -15.94 15.71 19.85
C VAL A 350 -15.33 14.34 19.55
N LEU A 351 -15.94 13.24 19.99
CA LEU A 351 -15.47 11.88 19.71
C LEU A 351 -15.42 11.57 18.21
N ARG A 352 -16.46 11.98 17.45
CA ARG A 352 -16.48 11.81 15.99
C ARG A 352 -15.36 12.61 15.30
N GLU A 353 -15.16 13.86 15.70
CA GLU A 353 -14.14 14.71 15.07
C GLU A 353 -12.73 14.27 15.46
N VAL A 354 -12.46 13.85 16.70
CA VAL A 354 -11.18 13.25 17.11
C VAL A 354 -10.87 12.02 16.25
N SER A 355 -11.85 11.14 16.08
CA SER A 355 -11.71 9.96 15.24
C SER A 355 -11.41 10.31 13.78
N ALA A 356 -12.10 11.31 13.23
CA ALA A 356 -11.91 11.78 11.87
C ALA A 356 -10.52 12.43 11.68
N ARG A 357 -10.05 13.24 12.64
CA ARG A 357 -8.70 13.81 12.62
C ARG A 357 -7.64 12.73 12.72
N ALA A 358 -7.82 11.75 13.60
CA ALA A 358 -6.90 10.61 13.70
C ALA A 358 -6.81 9.86 12.36
N SER A 359 -7.93 9.47 11.79
CA SER A 359 -7.98 8.72 10.52
C SER A 359 -7.36 9.47 9.35
N ARG A 360 -7.56 10.79 9.25
CA ARG A 360 -6.98 11.63 8.18
C ARG A 360 -5.46 11.80 8.28
N ASN A 361 -4.89 11.62 9.45
CA ASN A 361 -3.45 11.79 9.72
C ASN A 361 -2.65 10.48 9.72
N LEU A 362 -3.30 9.36 9.47
CA LEU A 362 -2.72 8.03 9.42
C LEU A 362 -2.65 7.50 7.99
N ARG A 363 -1.77 6.52 7.75
CA ARG A 363 -1.64 5.84 6.47
C ARG A 363 -2.82 4.88 6.26
N THR A 364 -3.07 4.47 5.02
CA THR A 364 -4.17 3.53 4.69
C THR A 364 -4.07 2.18 5.43
N PHE A 365 -2.88 1.77 5.78
CA PHE A 365 -2.63 0.50 6.48
C PHE A 365 -2.46 0.66 8.01
N ASP A 366 -2.36 1.89 8.53
CA ASP A 366 -2.44 2.14 9.96
C ASP A 366 -3.87 1.90 10.43
N LEU A 367 -4.02 1.48 11.67
CA LEU A 367 -5.32 1.17 12.25
C LEU A 367 -5.62 2.11 13.40
N VAL A 368 -6.81 2.69 13.42
CA VAL A 368 -7.34 3.42 14.56
C VAL A 368 -8.60 2.74 15.10
N ALA A 369 -8.68 2.59 16.40
CA ALA A 369 -9.85 2.01 17.06
C ALA A 369 -10.21 2.77 18.33
N ARG A 370 -11.49 2.70 18.69
CA ARG A 370 -11.99 3.18 19.99
C ARG A 370 -12.16 1.99 20.94
N LEU A 371 -11.53 2.06 22.10
CA LEU A 371 -11.59 0.99 23.09
C LEU A 371 -12.79 1.11 24.01
N GLY A 372 -13.36 2.30 24.15
CA GLY A 372 -14.53 2.65 24.94
C GLY A 372 -14.36 4.02 25.58
N GLY A 373 -15.46 4.68 25.93
CA GLY A 373 -15.39 6.05 26.49
C GLY A 373 -14.64 7.02 25.61
N GLU A 374 -13.57 7.61 26.12
CA GLU A 374 -12.65 8.54 25.45
C GLU A 374 -11.31 7.91 25.05
N GLU A 375 -11.16 6.58 25.19
CA GLU A 375 -9.91 5.85 24.93
C GLU A 375 -9.84 5.33 23.50
N PHE A 376 -8.72 5.59 22.86
CA PHE A 376 -8.40 5.15 21.50
C PHE A 376 -7.06 4.42 21.44
N ILE A 377 -6.91 3.60 20.42
CA ILE A 377 -5.67 2.91 20.08
C ILE A 377 -5.34 3.10 18.59
N VAL A 378 -4.07 3.34 18.30
CA VAL A 378 -3.53 3.32 16.95
C VAL A 378 -2.49 2.21 16.86
N ILE A 379 -2.56 1.42 15.79
CA ILE A 379 -1.59 0.36 15.51
C ILE A 379 -0.88 0.74 14.21
N LEU A 380 0.44 0.79 14.27
CA LEU A 380 1.33 1.19 13.18
C LEU A 380 2.19 -0.01 12.76
N PRO A 381 1.80 -0.74 11.73
CA PRO A 381 2.62 -1.81 11.18
C PRO A 381 3.94 -1.28 10.60
N ASP A 382 4.99 -2.10 10.65
CA ASP A 382 6.30 -1.83 10.08
C ASP A 382 6.85 -0.43 10.48
N THR A 383 6.63 -0.05 11.76
CA THR A 383 6.95 1.30 12.28
C THR A 383 7.74 1.16 13.58
N ASP A 384 8.95 1.70 13.58
CA ASP A 384 9.85 1.76 14.74
C ASP A 384 9.49 2.91 15.72
N GLY A 385 10.25 3.04 16.80
CA GLY A 385 9.96 4.01 17.86
C GLY A 385 10.10 5.46 17.42
N GLU A 386 11.10 5.78 16.61
CA GLU A 386 11.34 7.14 16.11
C GLU A 386 10.18 7.57 15.18
N ALA A 387 9.85 6.72 14.22
CA ALA A 387 8.73 6.97 13.32
C ALA A 387 7.38 7.02 14.06
N ALA A 388 7.18 6.18 15.07
CA ALA A 388 5.97 6.20 15.90
C ALA A 388 5.85 7.49 16.70
N LEU A 389 6.94 8.01 17.26
CA LEU A 389 6.96 9.28 17.96
C LEU A 389 6.57 10.45 17.05
N ILE A 390 7.11 10.48 15.82
CA ILE A 390 6.74 11.49 14.82
C ILE A 390 5.25 11.43 14.48
N VAL A 391 4.69 10.23 14.33
CA VAL A 391 3.25 10.05 14.05
C VAL A 391 2.41 10.51 15.25
N ALA A 392 2.81 10.13 16.46
CA ALA A 392 2.09 10.48 17.68
C ALA A 392 2.07 12.00 17.93
N GLU A 393 3.22 12.68 17.80
CA GLU A 393 3.30 14.14 17.95
C GLU A 393 2.51 14.88 16.87
N ARG A 394 2.54 14.39 15.63
CA ARG A 394 1.71 14.94 14.58
C ARG A 394 0.22 14.78 14.90
N LEU A 395 -0.20 13.62 15.40
CA LEU A 395 -1.58 13.37 15.80
C LEU A 395 -2.00 14.30 16.95
N ARG A 396 -1.19 14.38 18.01
CA ARG A 396 -1.41 15.27 19.17
C ARG A 396 -1.59 16.74 18.72
N SER A 397 -0.65 17.25 17.93
CA SER A 397 -0.69 18.64 17.45
C SER A 397 -1.91 18.89 16.56
N ARG A 398 -2.26 17.97 15.66
CA ARG A 398 -3.45 18.11 14.79
C ARG A 398 -4.77 18.12 15.56
N ILE A 399 -4.82 17.48 16.72
CA ILE A 399 -6.00 17.54 17.60
C ILE A 399 -5.99 18.85 18.39
N ALA A 400 -4.84 19.25 18.95
CA ALA A 400 -4.72 20.41 19.82
C ALA A 400 -4.80 21.76 19.10
N ASP A 401 -4.18 21.86 17.90
CA ASP A 401 -3.96 23.15 17.21
C ASP A 401 -5.20 23.69 16.49
N THR A 402 -6.23 22.88 16.29
CA THR A 402 -7.45 23.28 15.58
C THR A 402 -8.65 23.13 16.51
N PRO A 403 -9.36 24.20 16.82
CA PRO A 403 -10.58 24.12 17.62
C PRO A 403 -11.64 23.19 16.99
N PHE A 404 -12.50 22.65 17.84
CA PHE A 404 -13.61 21.79 17.43
C PHE A 404 -14.86 22.64 17.25
N ALA A 405 -15.36 22.74 16.01
CA ALA A 405 -16.65 23.35 15.74
C ALA A 405 -17.78 22.42 16.23
N VAL A 406 -18.63 22.90 17.10
CA VAL A 406 -19.74 22.12 17.67
C VAL A 406 -21.10 22.75 17.29
N SER A 407 -22.12 21.90 17.11
CA SER A 407 -23.42 22.23 16.49
C SER A 407 -24.40 23.01 17.38
N ALA A 408 -23.99 23.59 18.45
CA ALA A 408 -24.85 24.52 19.20
C ALA A 408 -24.27 25.93 19.13
N ASP A 409 -25.07 26.98 19.31
CA ASP A 409 -24.67 28.40 19.39
C ASP A 409 -23.56 28.73 20.43
N ARG A 410 -22.71 27.74 20.72
CA ARG A 410 -21.68 27.71 21.79
C ARG A 410 -20.25 27.87 21.29
N GLY A 411 -20.05 28.03 19.97
CA GLY A 411 -18.74 28.35 19.43
C GLY A 411 -17.77 27.15 19.26
N GLU A 412 -16.49 27.40 19.50
CA GLU A 412 -15.40 26.42 19.33
C GLU A 412 -14.93 25.89 20.70
N ILE A 413 -14.57 24.60 20.73
CA ILE A 413 -14.03 23.94 21.92
C ILE A 413 -12.58 23.51 21.65
N ASN A 414 -11.67 23.81 22.55
CA ASN A 414 -10.31 23.30 22.51
C ASN A 414 -10.22 21.95 23.22
N VAL A 415 -9.70 20.96 22.53
CA VAL A 415 -9.52 19.60 23.04
C VAL A 415 -8.08 19.18 22.83
N THR A 416 -7.48 18.53 23.80
CA THR A 416 -6.15 17.93 23.69
C THR A 416 -6.20 16.43 23.96
N VAL A 417 -5.12 15.74 23.62
CA VAL A 417 -4.95 14.31 23.89
C VAL A 417 -3.60 14.03 24.50
N SER A 418 -3.57 13.08 25.43
CA SER A 418 -2.34 12.46 25.93
C SER A 418 -2.12 11.15 25.20
N ILE A 419 -0.86 10.82 24.84
CA ILE A 419 -0.52 9.64 24.03
C ILE A 419 0.59 8.85 24.72
N GLY A 420 0.41 7.54 24.85
CA GLY A 420 1.43 6.58 25.25
C GLY A 420 1.81 5.66 24.09
N ILE A 421 3.10 5.40 23.90
CA ILE A 421 3.64 4.57 22.81
C ILE A 421 4.29 3.32 23.40
N SER A 422 4.06 2.17 22.76
CA SER A 422 4.85 0.95 22.97
C SER A 422 5.28 0.35 21.63
N ILE A 423 6.41 -0.38 21.66
CA ILE A 423 6.99 -0.99 20.47
C ILE A 423 7.13 -2.49 20.70
N GLY A 424 6.76 -3.28 19.69
CA GLY A 424 6.85 -4.73 19.64
C GLY A 424 7.40 -5.26 18.33
N GLY A 425 7.43 -6.58 18.21
CA GLY A 425 7.99 -7.31 17.08
C GLY A 425 9.19 -8.15 17.48
N ARG A 426 9.46 -8.29 18.77
CA ARG A 426 10.51 -9.17 19.33
C ARG A 426 9.93 -10.49 19.79
N LEU A 427 10.76 -11.53 19.75
CA LEU A 427 10.38 -12.83 20.29
C LEU A 427 10.00 -12.70 21.78
N GLY A 428 8.81 -13.21 22.13
CA GLY A 428 8.25 -13.12 23.47
C GLY A 428 7.34 -11.92 23.71
N ASP A 429 7.18 -10.99 22.77
CA ASP A 429 6.15 -9.96 22.85
C ASP A 429 4.75 -10.56 22.73
N THR A 430 3.80 -10.02 23.50
CA THR A 430 2.38 -10.35 23.42
C THR A 430 1.54 -9.11 23.14
N ALA A 431 0.39 -9.27 22.52
CA ALA A 431 -0.51 -8.16 22.23
C ALA A 431 -0.96 -7.46 23.51
N GLU A 432 -1.31 -8.24 24.56
CA GLU A 432 -1.67 -7.70 25.86
C GLU A 432 -0.50 -6.93 26.50
N GLY A 433 0.72 -7.45 26.36
CA GLY A 433 1.92 -6.80 26.86
C GLY A 433 2.18 -5.45 26.18
N LEU A 434 1.98 -5.37 24.86
CA LEU A 434 2.07 -4.13 24.09
C LEU A 434 1.03 -3.10 24.55
N VAL A 435 -0.23 -3.50 24.58
CA VAL A 435 -1.32 -2.61 25.01
C VAL A 435 -1.07 -2.11 26.42
N ARG A 436 -0.67 -2.98 27.35
CA ARG A 436 -0.37 -2.58 28.74
C ARG A 436 0.76 -1.56 28.82
N ARG A 437 1.87 -1.76 28.08
CA ARG A 437 2.99 -0.79 28.08
C ARG A 437 2.58 0.56 27.50
N ALA A 438 1.77 0.56 26.42
CA ALA A 438 1.23 1.81 25.88
C ALA A 438 0.29 2.52 26.87
N ASP A 439 -0.51 1.76 27.62
CA ASP A 439 -1.39 2.31 28.66
C ASP A 439 -0.60 2.89 29.84
N GLU A 440 0.45 2.19 30.31
CA GLU A 440 1.37 2.70 31.34
C GLU A 440 2.03 4.02 30.89
N ALA A 441 2.48 4.11 29.63
CA ALA A 441 3.05 5.32 29.04
C ALA A 441 1.99 6.44 28.92
N LEU A 442 0.75 6.13 28.55
CA LEU A 442 -0.38 7.07 28.52
C LEU A 442 -0.68 7.62 29.93
N TYR A 443 -0.66 6.75 30.94
CA TYR A 443 -0.85 7.18 32.32
C TYR A 443 0.24 8.16 32.76
N GLU A 444 1.49 7.91 32.39
CA GLU A 444 2.60 8.85 32.64
C GLU A 444 2.39 10.19 31.90
N ALA A 445 1.91 10.17 30.64
CA ALA A 445 1.60 11.38 29.90
C ALA A 445 0.52 12.23 30.61
N LYS A 446 -0.53 11.58 31.10
CA LYS A 446 -1.58 12.26 31.92
C LYS A 446 -1.02 12.88 33.20
N ARG A 447 -0.05 12.23 33.85
CA ARG A 447 0.60 12.75 35.08
C ARG A 447 1.58 13.87 34.81
N SER A 448 2.25 13.85 33.66
CA SER A 448 3.26 14.84 33.24
C SER A 448 2.66 16.19 32.79
N GLY A 449 1.36 16.38 32.94
CA GLY A 449 0.68 17.63 32.58
C GLY A 449 -0.28 17.54 31.42
N ARG A 450 -0.49 16.36 30.86
CA ARG A 450 -1.34 16.09 29.68
C ARG A 450 -0.83 16.73 28.39
N ASN A 451 -1.58 16.60 27.30
CA ASN A 451 -1.23 17.14 25.99
C ASN A 451 0.23 16.85 25.60
N CYS A 452 0.68 15.63 25.81
CA CYS A 452 2.05 15.21 25.52
C CYS A 452 2.08 13.74 25.08
N VAL A 453 3.22 13.33 24.52
CA VAL A 453 3.52 11.98 24.08
C VAL A 453 4.61 11.40 24.98
N ILE A 454 4.41 10.18 25.48
CA ILE A 454 5.41 9.41 26.22
C ILE A 454 5.55 8.04 25.58
N ALA A 455 6.79 7.62 25.34
CA ALA A 455 7.14 6.28 24.88
C ALA A 455 7.55 5.39 26.06
N ASP A 456 7.27 4.09 25.97
CA ASP A 456 7.74 3.13 26.96
C ASP A 456 9.29 3.06 26.97
N ALA A 457 9.88 2.70 28.10
CA ALA A 457 11.33 2.65 28.30
C ALA A 457 12.08 1.64 27.40
N ARG A 458 11.37 0.80 26.65
CA ARG A 458 11.96 -0.14 25.67
C ARG A 458 12.06 0.46 24.28
N ALA A 459 11.50 1.65 24.03
CA ALA A 459 11.57 2.35 22.76
C ALA A 459 13.01 2.67 22.36
N ASP A 460 13.85 3.02 23.34
CA ASP A 460 15.26 3.41 23.14
C ASP A 460 16.22 2.24 22.86
N GLN A 461 15.76 0.99 22.94
CA GLN A 461 16.60 -0.22 22.78
C GLN A 461 16.56 -0.83 21.37
N LEU A 462 16.03 -0.12 20.38
CA LEU A 462 15.95 -0.61 18.98
C LEU A 462 17.15 -0.20 18.11
N GLU A 463 18.14 0.52 18.67
CA GLU A 463 19.42 0.80 18.03
C GLU A 463 20.44 -0.26 18.45
N GLY A 464 20.45 -1.40 17.72
CA GLY A 464 21.43 -2.45 17.97
C GLY A 464 21.40 -3.51 16.88
#